data_24ecfa91968e34f275012b6344669f9c
#
_entry.id   24ecfa91968e34f275012b6344669f9c
#
_cell.length_a   1.000
_cell.length_b   1.000
_cell.length_c   1.000
_cell.angle_alpha   90.00
_cell.angle_beta   90.00
_cell.angle_gamma   90.00
#
_symmetry.space_group_name_H-M   'P 1'
#
loop_
_entity.id
_entity.type
_entity.pdbx_description
1 polymer ?
#
loop_
_entity_poly.entity_id
_entity_poly.type
_entity_poly.pdbx_seq_one_letter_code
_entity_poly.pdbx_strand_id
1 'polypeptide(L)'
;MKMRFWQKTYIFTLVIFLICLNIGILSLTLYTYQKNIEAAETAVAAEQYYIAMSFERDYDALMESYENASPSLLMQSYGAHYGEKGLFIAFRKGAEELYSNFKSPYSVDKGTLIHTDFEEKRHILISAMVCDGEYELIIAKNVESLDSEFRSLMTTYSVTAGSVSLVLAVVLYFVLKKLSGPLETLRKTTEKIETGDFSARVEERGNDEFTLVAKSFNLMLDTINEQMETLEQEADRKQMLVDNMAHELRTPLTSIHGYAEYLEKANTTEERRLIAAKYIMSESERLQKISEILLDDAFIRENEIEMSDIDLGAV
;
A
#
# COMPACT_ATOMS: atom_id res chain seq x y z
N MET A 1 20.54 -3.28 -9.98
CA MET A 1 19.29 -3.21 -10.76
C MET A 1 18.30 -2.34 -9.98
N LYS A 2 17.93 -1.14 -10.47
CA LYS A 2 16.95 -0.29 -9.78
C LYS A 2 15.56 -0.92 -9.90
N MET A 3 14.98 -1.30 -8.78
CA MET A 3 13.60 -1.83 -8.76
C MET A 3 12.63 -0.76 -9.26
N ARG A 4 11.67 -1.16 -10.11
CA ARG A 4 10.59 -0.29 -10.61
C ARG A 4 9.65 0.07 -9.46
N PHE A 5 8.96 1.21 -9.58
CA PHE A 5 8.04 1.70 -8.54
C PHE A 5 7.01 0.64 -8.11
N TRP A 6 6.34 0.00 -9.07
CA TRP A 6 5.35 -1.03 -8.78
C TRP A 6 5.91 -2.24 -8.00
N GLN A 7 7.20 -2.61 -8.23
CA GLN A 7 7.84 -3.70 -7.50
C GLN A 7 8.06 -3.35 -6.03
N LYS A 8 8.44 -2.10 -5.75
CA LYS A 8 8.59 -1.61 -4.37
C LYS A 8 7.24 -1.60 -3.65
N THR A 9 6.20 -1.08 -4.31
CA THR A 9 4.84 -1.04 -3.77
C THR A 9 4.30 -2.44 -3.53
N TYR A 10 4.51 -3.37 -4.48
CA TYR A 10 4.13 -4.78 -4.32
C TYR A 10 4.78 -5.42 -3.11
N ILE A 11 6.10 -5.31 -2.95
CA ILE A 11 6.80 -5.91 -1.81
C ILE A 11 6.34 -5.29 -0.49
N PHE A 12 6.21 -3.95 -0.44
CA PHE A 12 5.79 -3.26 0.77
C PHE A 12 4.38 -3.66 1.21
N THR A 13 3.41 -3.62 0.30
CA THR A 13 2.03 -4.04 0.59
C THR A 13 1.92 -5.51 0.92
N LEU A 14 2.64 -6.38 0.20
CA LEU A 14 2.67 -7.82 0.46
C LEU A 14 3.20 -8.11 1.87
N VAL A 15 4.33 -7.51 2.25
CA VAL A 15 4.93 -7.72 3.58
C VAL A 15 3.98 -7.28 4.69
N ILE A 16 3.36 -6.11 4.57
CA ILE A 16 2.39 -5.63 5.57
C ILE A 16 1.21 -6.59 5.70
N PHE A 17 0.61 -6.98 4.56
CA PHE A 17 -0.52 -7.92 4.56
C PHE A 17 -0.15 -9.27 5.17
N LEU A 18 1.01 -9.82 4.82
CA LEU A 18 1.48 -11.09 5.38
C LEU A 18 1.69 -11.00 6.90
N ILE A 19 2.27 -9.93 7.39
CA ILE A 19 2.46 -9.71 8.82
C ILE A 19 1.10 -9.63 9.52
N CYS A 20 0.19 -8.77 9.06
CA CYS A 20 -1.13 -8.60 9.67
C CYS A 20 -1.96 -9.90 9.63
N LEU A 21 -1.96 -10.61 8.50
CA LEU A 21 -2.69 -11.87 8.34
C LEU A 21 -2.15 -12.94 9.32
N ASN A 22 -0.82 -13.11 9.36
CA ASN A 22 -0.21 -14.13 10.20
C ASN A 22 -0.39 -13.83 11.70
N ILE A 23 -0.26 -12.56 12.11
CA ILE A 23 -0.54 -12.14 13.48
C ILE A 23 -2.01 -12.42 13.84
N GLY A 24 -2.95 -12.08 12.97
CA GLY A 24 -4.38 -12.29 13.20
C GLY A 24 -4.73 -13.76 13.37
N ILE A 25 -4.27 -14.62 12.46
CA ILE A 25 -4.55 -16.07 12.53
C ILE A 25 -3.85 -16.70 13.74
N LEU A 26 -2.59 -16.34 14.02
CA LEU A 26 -1.86 -16.84 15.19
C LEU A 26 -2.56 -16.44 16.49
N SER A 27 -3.00 -15.18 16.61
CA SER A 27 -3.75 -14.72 17.78
C SER A 27 -5.04 -15.52 18.00
N LEU A 28 -5.79 -15.80 16.94
CA LEU A 28 -6.99 -16.61 17.01
C LEU A 28 -6.69 -18.05 17.45
N THR A 29 -5.61 -18.64 16.91
CA THR A 29 -5.20 -20.00 17.28
C THR A 29 -4.81 -20.09 18.75
N LEU A 30 -4.04 -19.13 19.26
CA LEU A 30 -3.65 -19.06 20.66
C LEU A 30 -4.87 -18.83 21.57
N TYR A 31 -5.79 -17.96 21.17
CA TYR A 31 -7.04 -17.76 21.90
C TYR A 31 -7.88 -19.05 21.98
N THR A 32 -8.03 -19.77 20.87
CA THR A 32 -8.74 -21.05 20.87
C THR A 32 -8.09 -22.07 21.78
N TYR A 33 -6.75 -22.15 21.77
CA TYR A 33 -6.01 -23.06 22.65
C TYR A 33 -6.23 -22.72 24.15
N GLN A 34 -6.19 -21.41 24.50
CA GLN A 34 -6.48 -21.01 25.89
C GLN A 34 -7.90 -21.39 26.31
N LYS A 35 -8.87 -21.22 25.42
CA LYS A 35 -10.27 -21.62 25.69
C LYS A 35 -10.42 -23.13 25.87
N ASN A 36 -9.68 -23.93 25.13
CA ASN A 36 -9.69 -25.38 25.31
C ASN A 36 -9.09 -25.79 26.66
N ILE A 37 -8.03 -25.09 27.10
CA ILE A 37 -7.47 -25.30 28.45
C ILE A 37 -8.51 -24.98 29.54
N GLU A 38 -9.10 -23.77 29.50
CA GLU A 38 -10.13 -23.35 30.46
C GLU A 38 -11.32 -24.32 30.50
N ALA A 39 -11.74 -24.82 29.33
CA ALA A 39 -12.82 -25.80 29.23
C ALA A 39 -12.40 -27.15 29.88
N ALA A 40 -11.17 -27.60 29.67
CA ALA A 40 -10.65 -28.81 30.27
C ALA A 40 -10.54 -28.67 31.80
N GLU A 41 -10.06 -27.55 32.30
CA GLU A 41 -10.02 -27.24 33.74
C GLU A 41 -11.42 -27.28 34.37
N THR A 42 -12.38 -26.62 33.71
CA THR A 42 -13.77 -26.62 34.20
C THR A 42 -14.38 -28.00 34.20
N ALA A 43 -14.09 -28.81 33.17
CA ALA A 43 -14.57 -30.18 33.08
C ALA A 43 -13.98 -31.08 34.20
N VAL A 44 -12.67 -30.95 34.50
CA VAL A 44 -11.99 -31.69 35.57
C VAL A 44 -12.54 -31.27 36.92
N ALA A 45 -12.76 -29.98 37.16
CA ALA A 45 -13.36 -29.48 38.41
C ALA A 45 -14.81 -29.97 38.60
N ALA A 46 -15.63 -29.99 37.57
CA ALA A 46 -16.98 -30.54 37.62
C ALA A 46 -16.95 -32.05 37.91
N GLU A 47 -16.09 -32.82 37.28
CA GLU A 47 -15.93 -34.23 37.47
C GLU A 47 -15.48 -34.55 38.92
N GLN A 48 -14.52 -33.77 39.43
CA GLN A 48 -14.07 -33.86 40.83
C GLN A 48 -15.21 -33.58 41.80
N TYR A 49 -16.03 -32.54 41.58
CA TYR A 49 -17.18 -32.22 42.43
C TYR A 49 -18.18 -33.38 42.48
N TYR A 50 -18.51 -34.00 41.35
CA TYR A 50 -19.41 -35.13 41.29
C TYR A 50 -18.84 -36.37 41.99
N ILE A 51 -17.55 -36.66 41.87
CA ILE A 51 -16.87 -37.76 42.55
C ILE A 51 -16.86 -37.53 44.04
N ALA A 52 -16.51 -36.32 44.51
CA ALA A 52 -16.51 -35.94 45.89
C ALA A 52 -17.88 -36.13 46.55
N MET A 53 -18.94 -35.58 45.91
CA MET A 53 -20.31 -35.67 46.39
C MET A 53 -20.82 -37.12 46.44
N SER A 54 -20.46 -37.94 45.43
CA SER A 54 -20.82 -39.36 45.44
C SER A 54 -20.08 -40.11 46.52
N PHE A 55 -18.80 -39.82 46.75
CA PHE A 55 -18.00 -40.43 47.78
C PHE A 55 -18.52 -40.09 49.20
N GLU A 56 -18.84 -38.83 49.48
CA GLU A 56 -19.43 -38.40 50.74
C GLU A 56 -20.73 -39.14 51.05
N ARG A 57 -21.64 -39.19 50.07
CA ARG A 57 -22.92 -39.92 50.24
C ARG A 57 -22.69 -41.41 50.58
N ASP A 58 -21.78 -42.06 49.83
CA ASP A 58 -21.54 -43.52 50.03
C ASP A 58 -20.74 -43.78 51.32
N TYR A 59 -19.90 -42.79 51.70
CA TYR A 59 -19.21 -42.84 53.03
C TYR A 59 -20.18 -42.73 54.22
N ASP A 60 -21.12 -41.76 54.16
CA ASP A 60 -22.15 -41.56 55.17
C ASP A 60 -23.02 -42.82 55.30
N ALA A 61 -23.47 -43.38 54.17
CA ALA A 61 -24.24 -44.64 54.21
C ALA A 61 -23.46 -45.83 54.76
N LEU A 62 -22.13 -45.88 54.51
CA LEU A 62 -21.27 -46.93 55.10
C LEU A 62 -21.13 -46.75 56.59
N MET A 63 -20.92 -45.55 57.13
CA MET A 63 -20.75 -45.25 58.56
C MET A 63 -22.05 -45.44 59.34
N GLU A 64 -23.21 -45.11 58.74
CA GLU A 64 -24.51 -45.39 59.35
C GLU A 64 -24.80 -46.90 59.45
N SER A 65 -24.35 -47.69 58.46
CA SER A 65 -24.65 -49.12 58.40
C SER A 65 -23.70 -50.00 59.29
N TYR A 66 -22.48 -49.53 59.52
CA TYR A 66 -21.43 -50.28 60.18
C TYR A 66 -20.58 -49.38 61.08
N GLU A 67 -20.72 -49.47 62.43
CA GLU A 67 -20.08 -48.63 63.45
C GLU A 67 -18.54 -48.68 63.45
N ASN A 68 -17.92 -49.71 62.80
CA ASN A 68 -16.48 -49.89 62.69
C ASN A 68 -16.03 -50.10 61.20
N ALA A 69 -16.71 -49.56 60.25
CA ALA A 69 -16.33 -49.75 58.86
C ALA A 69 -15.02 -49.04 58.55
N SER A 70 -14.15 -49.70 57.79
CA SER A 70 -12.93 -49.06 57.26
C SER A 70 -13.20 -48.32 55.93
N PRO A 71 -12.99 -46.99 55.84
CA PRO A 71 -13.16 -46.28 54.63
C PRO A 71 -12.23 -46.72 53.49
N SER A 72 -11.16 -47.47 53.83
CA SER A 72 -10.14 -47.83 52.83
C SER A 72 -10.67 -48.70 51.68
N LEU A 73 -11.65 -49.54 51.94
CA LEU A 73 -12.29 -50.39 50.91
C LEU A 73 -13.12 -49.51 49.92
N LEU A 74 -13.81 -48.51 50.45
CA LEU A 74 -14.57 -47.55 49.60
C LEU A 74 -13.61 -46.73 48.75
N MET A 75 -12.51 -46.19 49.37
CA MET A 75 -11.47 -45.43 48.62
C MET A 75 -10.83 -46.30 47.55
N GLN A 76 -10.54 -47.56 47.82
CA GLN A 76 -10.00 -48.47 46.81
C GLN A 76 -10.98 -48.78 45.69
N SER A 77 -12.29 -48.94 46.00
CA SER A 77 -13.34 -49.13 45.00
C SER A 77 -13.47 -47.94 44.06
N TYR A 78 -13.46 -46.73 44.63
CA TYR A 78 -13.50 -45.50 43.84
C TYR A 78 -12.25 -45.36 42.97
N GLY A 79 -11.08 -45.61 43.53
CA GLY A 79 -9.81 -45.56 42.80
C GLY A 79 -9.75 -46.56 41.65
N ALA A 80 -10.27 -47.80 41.85
CA ALA A 80 -10.35 -48.78 40.77
C ALA A 80 -11.35 -48.37 39.68
N HIS A 81 -12.59 -48.00 40.08
CA HIS A 81 -13.63 -47.65 39.15
C HIS A 81 -13.26 -46.44 38.25
N TYR A 82 -12.74 -45.39 38.85
CA TYR A 82 -12.34 -44.20 38.08
C TYR A 82 -10.98 -44.35 37.39
N GLY A 83 -10.11 -45.22 37.92
CA GLY A 83 -8.86 -45.61 37.26
C GLY A 83 -9.08 -46.26 35.91
N GLU A 84 -10.10 -47.15 35.79
CA GLU A 84 -10.52 -47.72 34.49
C GLU A 84 -10.98 -46.65 33.48
N LYS A 85 -11.47 -45.50 33.98
CA LYS A 85 -11.87 -44.34 33.16
C LYS A 85 -10.71 -43.39 32.86
N GLY A 86 -9.50 -43.72 33.26
CA GLY A 86 -8.31 -42.90 33.00
C GLY A 86 -8.11 -41.72 33.95
N LEU A 87 -8.78 -41.78 35.16
CA LEU A 87 -8.58 -40.81 36.22
C LEU A 87 -7.62 -41.37 37.28
N PHE A 88 -6.70 -40.54 37.72
CA PHE A 88 -5.89 -40.88 38.90
C PHE A 88 -6.55 -40.26 40.14
N ILE A 89 -6.69 -41.09 41.21
CA ILE A 89 -7.34 -40.67 42.43
C ILE A 89 -6.42 -41.00 43.61
N ALA A 90 -6.33 -40.08 44.55
CA ALA A 90 -5.71 -40.30 45.85
C ALA A 90 -6.58 -39.75 46.96
N PHE A 91 -6.55 -40.42 48.12
CA PHE A 91 -7.15 -39.99 49.35
C PHE A 91 -6.07 -39.83 50.44
N ARG A 92 -6.08 -38.69 51.13
CA ARG A 92 -5.17 -38.33 52.20
C ARG A 92 -5.92 -37.93 53.45
N LYS A 93 -5.31 -38.25 54.63
CA LYS A 93 -5.74 -37.70 55.90
C LYS A 93 -4.56 -36.97 56.54
N GLY A 94 -4.59 -35.62 56.40
CA GLY A 94 -3.44 -34.81 56.77
C GLY A 94 -2.23 -35.06 55.85
N ALA A 95 -1.14 -35.57 56.47
CA ALA A 95 0.07 -35.94 55.71
C ALA A 95 0.12 -37.43 55.30
N GLU A 96 -0.84 -38.24 55.76
CA GLU A 96 -0.88 -39.68 55.48
C GLU A 96 -1.69 -39.96 54.22
N GLU A 97 -1.10 -40.69 53.26
CA GLU A 97 -1.78 -41.17 52.06
C GLU A 97 -2.45 -42.50 52.36
N LEU A 98 -3.78 -42.55 52.35
CA LEU A 98 -4.58 -43.72 52.64
C LEU A 98 -4.78 -44.62 51.43
N TYR A 99 -4.91 -43.99 50.25
CA TYR A 99 -5.03 -44.68 48.98
C TYR A 99 -4.47 -43.81 47.87
N SER A 100 -3.80 -44.37 46.87
CA SER A 100 -3.40 -43.71 45.67
C SER A 100 -3.23 -44.73 44.55
N ASN A 101 -3.73 -44.38 43.35
CA ASN A 101 -3.40 -45.08 42.11
C ASN A 101 -2.40 -44.31 41.25
N PHE A 102 -1.82 -43.22 41.79
CA PHE A 102 -0.72 -42.52 41.17
C PHE A 102 0.57 -43.37 41.23
N LYS A 103 1.32 -43.35 40.14
CA LYS A 103 2.60 -44.07 40.06
C LYS A 103 3.82 -43.20 40.35
N SER A 104 3.64 -41.88 40.35
CA SER A 104 4.70 -40.91 40.59
C SER A 104 4.36 -39.95 41.72
N PRO A 105 5.36 -39.35 42.41
CA PRO A 105 5.10 -38.38 43.47
C PRO A 105 4.43 -37.13 42.88
N TYR A 106 3.45 -36.64 43.61
CA TYR A 106 2.70 -35.42 43.25
C TYR A 106 2.61 -34.52 44.48
N SER A 107 2.47 -33.21 44.23
CA SER A 107 2.22 -32.23 45.29
C SER A 107 1.12 -31.30 44.82
N VAL A 108 0.07 -31.18 45.62
CA VAL A 108 -1.06 -30.29 45.36
C VAL A 108 -1.36 -29.51 46.63
N ASP A 109 -1.50 -28.21 46.53
CA ASP A 109 -2.01 -27.38 47.61
C ASP A 109 -3.54 -27.50 47.68
N LYS A 110 -4.09 -27.50 48.90
CA LYS A 110 -5.52 -27.67 49.13
C LYS A 110 -6.39 -26.71 48.30
N GLY A 111 -7.33 -27.29 47.57
CA GLY A 111 -8.30 -26.53 46.75
C GLY A 111 -7.71 -25.84 45.50
N THR A 112 -6.48 -26.15 45.11
CA THR A 112 -5.81 -25.54 43.96
C THR A 112 -5.85 -26.50 42.78
N LEU A 113 -6.02 -25.92 41.60
CA LEU A 113 -5.88 -26.62 40.33
C LEU A 113 -4.44 -26.40 39.82
N ILE A 114 -3.73 -27.48 39.56
CA ILE A 114 -2.32 -27.42 39.15
C ILE A 114 -2.13 -28.22 37.87
N HIS A 115 -1.39 -27.62 36.92
CA HIS A 115 -0.87 -28.35 35.77
C HIS A 115 0.47 -29.00 36.16
N THR A 116 0.60 -30.27 35.95
CA THR A 116 1.83 -31.01 36.23
C THR A 116 2.11 -32.05 35.15
N ASP A 117 3.38 -32.36 34.97
CA ASP A 117 3.80 -33.42 34.08
C ASP A 117 4.27 -34.60 34.91
N PHE A 118 3.64 -35.76 34.79
CA PHE A 118 4.11 -37.01 35.30
C PHE A 118 3.93 -38.14 34.27
N GLU A 119 4.80 -39.12 34.29
CA GLU A 119 4.89 -40.17 33.23
C GLU A 119 5.02 -39.58 31.81
N GLU A 120 5.74 -38.45 31.66
CA GLU A 120 5.92 -37.73 30.40
C GLU A 120 4.61 -37.20 29.78
N LYS A 121 3.53 -37.13 30.55
CA LYS A 121 2.21 -36.67 30.12
C LYS A 121 1.73 -35.52 30.97
N ARG A 122 1.04 -34.58 30.35
CA ARG A 122 0.44 -33.44 31.04
C ARG A 122 -0.84 -33.86 31.74
N HIS A 123 -0.96 -33.47 33.03
CA HIS A 123 -2.11 -33.74 33.85
C HIS A 123 -2.62 -32.45 34.50
N ILE A 124 -3.94 -32.38 34.68
CA ILE A 124 -4.57 -31.39 35.53
C ILE A 124 -4.91 -32.07 36.84
N LEU A 125 -4.30 -31.59 37.96
CA LEU A 125 -4.58 -32.02 39.28
C LEU A 125 -5.49 -31.02 39.99
N ILE A 126 -6.47 -31.56 40.74
CA ILE A 126 -7.34 -30.75 41.57
C ILE A 126 -7.57 -31.54 42.91
N SER A 127 -7.62 -30.81 44.02
CA SER A 127 -7.94 -31.40 45.32
C SER A 127 -9.18 -30.76 45.91
N ALA A 128 -9.94 -31.54 46.70
CA ALA A 128 -11.03 -31.05 47.53
C ALA A 128 -11.08 -31.82 48.86
N MET A 129 -11.54 -31.13 49.89
CA MET A 129 -11.84 -31.77 51.16
C MET A 129 -13.21 -32.43 51.07
N VAL A 130 -13.29 -33.63 51.60
CA VAL A 130 -14.51 -34.46 51.68
C VAL A 130 -14.74 -34.96 53.10
N CYS A 131 -15.94 -35.40 53.43
CA CYS A 131 -16.34 -35.92 54.73
C CYS A 131 -16.04 -34.91 55.85
N ASP A 132 -16.67 -33.75 55.85
CA ASP A 132 -16.49 -32.67 56.84
C ASP A 132 -15.02 -32.21 56.99
N GLY A 133 -14.23 -32.35 55.91
CA GLY A 133 -12.82 -31.96 55.92
C GLY A 133 -11.85 -32.96 56.55
N GLU A 134 -12.30 -34.16 56.78
CA GLU A 134 -11.45 -35.23 57.35
C GLU A 134 -10.46 -35.80 56.33
N TYR A 135 -10.91 -35.88 55.04
CA TYR A 135 -10.11 -36.45 53.96
C TYR A 135 -9.93 -35.45 52.83
N GLU A 136 -8.79 -35.51 52.22
CA GLU A 136 -8.50 -34.79 50.98
C GLU A 136 -8.60 -35.77 49.79
N LEU A 137 -9.51 -35.48 48.86
CA LEU A 137 -9.65 -36.17 47.59
C LEU A 137 -8.86 -35.42 46.51
N ILE A 138 -7.88 -36.09 45.93
CA ILE A 138 -7.06 -35.56 44.86
C ILE A 138 -7.38 -36.32 43.57
N ILE A 139 -7.66 -35.59 42.50
CA ILE A 139 -7.94 -36.17 41.22
C ILE A 139 -6.96 -35.57 40.18
N ALA A 140 -6.39 -36.45 39.35
CA ALA A 140 -5.62 -36.04 38.19
C ALA A 140 -6.20 -36.67 36.93
N LYS A 141 -6.36 -35.83 35.92
CA LYS A 141 -6.80 -36.22 34.57
C LYS A 141 -5.71 -35.97 33.57
N ASN A 142 -5.43 -36.97 32.73
CA ASN A 142 -4.53 -36.80 31.61
C ASN A 142 -5.16 -35.86 30.56
N VAL A 143 -4.40 -34.86 30.17
CA VAL A 143 -4.81 -33.86 29.17
C VAL A 143 -3.86 -33.81 27.95
N GLU A 144 -3.20 -34.94 27.68
CA GLU A 144 -2.32 -35.10 26.52
C GLU A 144 -3.05 -34.81 25.20
N SER A 145 -4.37 -35.03 25.16
CA SER A 145 -5.22 -34.65 24.02
C SER A 145 -5.12 -33.15 23.66
N LEU A 146 -4.95 -32.26 24.66
CA LEU A 146 -4.77 -30.83 24.43
C LEU A 146 -3.49 -30.52 23.64
N ASP A 147 -2.40 -31.26 23.90
CA ASP A 147 -1.14 -31.05 23.17
C ASP A 147 -1.24 -31.59 21.74
N SER A 148 -1.99 -32.67 21.51
CA SER A 148 -2.26 -33.20 20.19
C SER A 148 -3.19 -32.29 19.41
N GLU A 149 -4.22 -31.73 20.07
CA GLU A 149 -5.10 -30.68 19.49
C GLU A 149 -4.34 -29.43 19.15
N PHE A 150 -3.45 -28.96 20.05
CA PHE A 150 -2.61 -27.79 19.75
C PHE A 150 -1.71 -28.01 18.51
N ARG A 151 -1.08 -29.20 18.41
CA ARG A 151 -0.29 -29.55 17.19
C ARG A 151 -1.15 -29.57 15.95
N SER A 152 -2.37 -30.11 16.03
CA SER A 152 -3.32 -30.13 14.94
C SER A 152 -3.74 -28.71 14.53
N LEU A 153 -4.04 -27.85 15.51
CA LEU A 153 -4.34 -26.43 15.27
C LEU A 153 -3.16 -25.70 14.62
N MET A 154 -1.92 -25.93 15.08
CA MET A 154 -0.72 -25.33 14.48
C MET A 154 -0.46 -25.81 13.07
N THR A 155 -0.73 -27.07 12.78
CA THR A 155 -0.62 -27.62 11.42
C THR A 155 -1.66 -26.99 10.49
N THR A 156 -2.91 -26.96 10.94
CA THR A 156 -4.02 -26.32 10.20
C THR A 156 -3.73 -24.83 9.97
N TYR A 157 -3.26 -24.12 11.00
CA TYR A 157 -2.80 -22.74 10.89
C TYR A 157 -1.74 -22.59 9.80
N SER A 158 -0.69 -23.40 9.82
CA SER A 158 0.43 -23.29 8.88
C SER A 158 -0.01 -23.52 7.43
N VAL A 159 -0.88 -24.51 7.20
CA VAL A 159 -1.43 -24.81 5.87
C VAL A 159 -2.36 -23.71 5.37
N THR A 160 -3.27 -23.24 6.21
CA THR A 160 -4.21 -22.18 5.84
C THR A 160 -3.51 -20.84 5.63
N ALA A 161 -2.62 -20.43 6.53
CA ALA A 161 -1.84 -19.21 6.41
C ALA A 161 -0.96 -19.24 5.15
N GLY A 162 -0.30 -20.35 4.86
CA GLY A 162 0.52 -20.54 3.68
C GLY A 162 -0.29 -20.45 2.38
N SER A 163 -1.44 -21.12 2.30
CA SER A 163 -2.29 -21.12 1.10
C SER A 163 -2.90 -19.75 0.84
N VAL A 164 -3.43 -19.09 1.86
CA VAL A 164 -4.00 -17.73 1.73
C VAL A 164 -2.91 -16.72 1.35
N SER A 165 -1.73 -16.83 1.95
CA SER A 165 -0.57 -15.97 1.63
C SER A 165 -0.14 -16.11 0.17
N LEU A 166 -0.12 -17.34 -0.36
CA LEU A 166 0.23 -17.61 -1.77
C LEU A 166 -0.81 -16.98 -2.72
N VAL A 167 -2.10 -17.23 -2.45
CA VAL A 167 -3.19 -16.65 -3.27
C VAL A 167 -3.11 -15.12 -3.25
N LEU A 168 -2.93 -14.53 -2.07
CA LEU A 168 -2.82 -13.08 -1.91
C LEU A 168 -1.63 -12.51 -2.70
N ALA A 169 -0.46 -13.17 -2.64
CA ALA A 169 0.72 -12.74 -3.38
C ALA A 169 0.47 -12.73 -4.89
N VAL A 170 -0.18 -13.77 -5.42
CA VAL A 170 -0.52 -13.86 -6.84
C VAL A 170 -1.51 -12.79 -7.26
N VAL A 171 -2.58 -12.61 -6.49
CA VAL A 171 -3.61 -11.59 -6.78
C VAL A 171 -3.02 -10.18 -6.74
N LEU A 172 -2.27 -9.83 -5.69
CA LEU A 172 -1.60 -8.53 -5.57
C LEU A 172 -0.63 -8.27 -6.73
N TYR A 173 0.11 -9.29 -7.16
CA TYR A 173 1.02 -9.16 -8.31
C TYR A 173 0.26 -8.72 -9.57
N PHE A 174 -0.83 -9.39 -9.92
CA PHE A 174 -1.61 -9.07 -11.12
C PHE A 174 -2.30 -7.70 -11.01
N VAL A 175 -2.88 -7.39 -9.85
CA VAL A 175 -3.56 -6.11 -9.60
C VAL A 175 -2.57 -4.94 -9.73
N LEU A 176 -1.45 -4.99 -9.01
CA LEU A 176 -0.47 -3.90 -9.02
C LEU A 176 0.23 -3.76 -10.38
N LYS A 177 0.49 -4.87 -11.09
CA LYS A 177 1.04 -4.83 -12.44
C LYS A 177 0.07 -4.16 -13.42
N LYS A 178 -1.23 -4.47 -13.33
CA LYS A 178 -2.27 -3.87 -14.16
C LYS A 178 -2.43 -2.37 -13.88
N LEU A 179 -2.46 -1.99 -12.61
CA LEU A 179 -2.60 -0.58 -12.19
C LEU A 179 -1.37 0.27 -12.53
N SER A 180 -0.18 -0.32 -12.55
CA SER A 180 1.06 0.44 -12.83
C SER A 180 1.40 0.55 -14.31
N GLY A 181 0.74 -0.23 -15.16
CA GLY A 181 0.96 -0.21 -16.62
C GLY A 181 0.75 1.19 -17.26
N PRO A 182 -0.38 1.83 -17.04
CA PRO A 182 -0.68 3.17 -17.58
C PRO A 182 0.32 4.23 -17.15
N LEU A 183 0.78 4.21 -15.89
CA LEU A 183 1.80 5.14 -15.38
C LEU A 183 3.15 4.97 -16.07
N GLU A 184 3.54 3.73 -16.37
CA GLU A 184 4.79 3.46 -17.11
C GLU A 184 4.69 3.96 -18.56
N THR A 185 3.51 3.85 -19.18
CA THR A 185 3.27 4.39 -20.53
C THR A 185 3.37 5.91 -20.52
N LEU A 186 2.72 6.58 -19.55
CA LEU A 186 2.79 8.03 -19.40
C LEU A 186 4.25 8.50 -19.24
N ARG A 187 5.02 7.84 -18.34
CA ARG A 187 6.44 8.16 -18.14
C ARG A 187 7.25 8.05 -19.43
N LYS A 188 7.07 6.97 -20.19
CA LYS A 188 7.78 6.75 -21.46
C LYS A 188 7.42 7.79 -22.51
N THR A 189 6.15 8.21 -22.58
CA THR A 189 5.72 9.27 -23.49
C THR A 189 6.34 10.60 -23.08
N THR A 190 6.40 10.92 -21.78
CA THR A 190 7.09 12.12 -21.28
C THR A 190 8.57 12.12 -21.63
N GLU A 191 9.28 10.98 -21.50
CA GLU A 191 10.69 10.86 -21.91
C GLU A 191 10.90 11.12 -23.42
N LYS A 192 9.95 10.71 -24.26
CA LYS A 192 10.02 11.03 -25.70
C LYS A 192 9.85 12.53 -25.98
N ILE A 193 8.93 13.17 -25.26
CA ILE A 193 8.69 14.61 -25.37
C ILE A 193 9.93 15.40 -24.93
N GLU A 194 10.60 14.98 -23.84
CA GLU A 194 11.89 15.58 -23.41
C GLU A 194 12.96 15.50 -24.48
N THR A 195 12.92 14.50 -25.36
CA THR A 195 13.85 14.36 -26.49
C THR A 195 13.40 15.07 -27.76
N GLY A 196 12.27 15.82 -27.68
CA GLY A 196 11.77 16.63 -28.80
C GLY A 196 10.70 15.93 -29.66
N ASP A 197 10.28 14.71 -29.31
CA ASP A 197 9.19 14.01 -30.02
C ASP A 197 7.82 14.41 -29.46
N PHE A 198 7.33 15.55 -29.87
CA PHE A 198 6.00 16.06 -29.50
C PHE A 198 4.84 15.35 -30.23
N SER A 199 5.13 14.46 -31.18
CA SER A 199 4.11 13.65 -31.87
C SER A 199 3.67 12.43 -31.03
N ALA A 200 4.44 12.05 -30.00
CA ALA A 200 4.12 10.94 -29.12
C ALA A 200 2.80 11.18 -28.39
N ARG A 201 1.97 10.14 -28.28
CA ARG A 201 0.69 10.18 -27.57
C ARG A 201 0.59 9.04 -26.59
N VAL A 202 -0.13 9.26 -25.49
CA VAL A 202 -0.51 8.23 -24.53
C VAL A 202 -1.73 7.50 -25.05
N GLU A 203 -1.69 6.17 -25.00
CA GLU A 203 -2.78 5.33 -25.46
C GLU A 203 -4.00 5.45 -24.51
N GLU A 204 -5.17 5.79 -25.06
CA GLU A 204 -6.42 5.94 -24.34
C GLU A 204 -7.16 4.58 -24.30
N ARG A 205 -6.79 3.73 -23.30
CA ARG A 205 -7.41 2.40 -23.15
C ARG A 205 -8.28 2.34 -21.90
N GLY A 206 -9.54 2.00 -22.06
CA GLY A 206 -10.48 1.79 -20.97
C GLY A 206 -11.44 2.95 -20.75
N ASN A 207 -12.03 2.98 -19.56
CA ASN A 207 -13.00 4.00 -19.16
C ASN A 207 -12.82 4.35 -17.67
N ASP A 208 -11.56 4.35 -17.22
CA ASP A 208 -11.14 4.61 -15.86
C ASP A 208 -10.46 5.98 -15.73
N GLU A 209 -10.04 6.34 -14.53
CA GLU A 209 -9.37 7.60 -14.20
C GLU A 209 -8.05 7.76 -14.98
N PHE A 210 -7.38 6.68 -15.31
CA PHE A 210 -6.15 6.71 -16.12
C PHE A 210 -6.41 7.12 -17.56
N THR A 211 -7.54 6.70 -18.11
CA THR A 211 -7.98 7.13 -19.46
C THR A 211 -8.29 8.62 -19.50
N LEU A 212 -8.89 9.18 -18.43
CA LEU A 212 -9.13 10.63 -18.31
C LEU A 212 -7.81 11.41 -18.25
N VAL A 213 -6.84 10.93 -17.47
CA VAL A 213 -5.51 11.53 -17.41
C VAL A 213 -4.81 11.48 -18.78
N ALA A 214 -4.88 10.34 -19.49
CA ALA A 214 -4.31 10.19 -20.83
C ALA A 214 -4.92 11.19 -21.83
N LYS A 215 -6.24 11.36 -21.81
CA LYS A 215 -6.94 12.36 -22.65
C LYS A 215 -6.49 13.78 -22.34
N SER A 216 -6.46 14.16 -21.07
CA SER A 216 -6.02 15.49 -20.67
C SER A 216 -4.56 15.75 -21.05
N PHE A 217 -3.69 14.74 -20.94
CA PHE A 217 -2.30 14.81 -21.34
C PHE A 217 -2.16 14.97 -22.86
N ASN A 218 -2.91 14.19 -23.65
CA ASN A 218 -2.91 14.32 -25.11
C ASN A 218 -3.42 15.68 -25.57
N LEU A 219 -4.49 16.20 -24.94
CA LEU A 219 -5.01 17.55 -25.25
C LEU A 219 -3.98 18.64 -24.94
N MET A 220 -3.25 18.54 -23.83
CA MET A 220 -2.15 19.45 -23.52
C MET A 220 -1.07 19.41 -24.61
N LEU A 221 -0.71 18.22 -25.11
CA LEU A 221 0.27 18.07 -26.18
C LEU A 221 -0.23 18.66 -27.50
N ASP A 222 -1.52 18.55 -27.83
CA ASP A 222 -2.12 19.15 -28.99
C ASP A 222 -2.02 20.68 -28.90
N THR A 223 -2.33 21.25 -27.74
CA THR A 223 -2.18 22.71 -27.51
C THR A 223 -0.72 23.18 -27.63
N ILE A 224 0.23 22.40 -27.11
CA ILE A 224 1.66 22.74 -27.23
C ILE A 224 2.10 22.72 -28.70
N ASN A 225 1.69 21.71 -29.48
CA ASN A 225 2.02 21.62 -30.89
C ASN A 225 1.45 22.80 -31.68
N GLU A 226 0.19 23.15 -31.42
CA GLU A 226 -0.46 24.32 -32.09
C GLU A 226 0.26 25.63 -31.75
N GLN A 227 0.68 25.80 -30.49
CA GLN A 227 1.47 26.98 -30.11
C GLN A 227 2.85 27.00 -30.76
N MET A 228 3.53 25.84 -30.84
CA MET A 228 4.84 25.73 -31.51
C MET A 228 4.72 26.07 -32.99
N GLU A 229 3.71 25.56 -33.69
CA GLU A 229 3.46 25.87 -35.11
C GLU A 229 3.17 27.36 -35.32
N THR A 230 2.40 27.95 -34.43
CA THR A 230 2.12 29.40 -34.46
C THR A 230 3.40 30.22 -34.27
N LEU A 231 4.25 29.85 -33.28
CA LEU A 231 5.52 30.54 -33.04
C LEU A 231 6.49 30.39 -34.21
N GLU A 232 6.55 29.22 -34.85
CA GLU A 232 7.36 28.99 -36.03
C GLU A 232 6.91 29.88 -37.21
N GLN A 233 5.60 29.94 -37.47
CA GLN A 233 5.04 30.82 -38.48
C GLN A 233 5.31 32.31 -38.19
N GLU A 234 5.25 32.73 -36.93
CA GLU A 234 5.60 34.11 -36.53
C GLU A 234 7.09 34.38 -36.72
N ALA A 235 7.96 33.43 -36.38
CA ALA A 235 9.40 33.56 -36.60
C ALA A 235 9.73 33.67 -38.08
N ASP A 236 9.13 32.84 -38.94
CA ASP A 236 9.30 32.90 -40.40
C ASP A 236 8.81 34.23 -40.98
N ARG A 237 7.66 34.72 -40.53
CA ARG A 237 7.15 36.04 -40.94
C ARG A 237 8.10 37.16 -40.53
N LYS A 238 8.65 37.14 -39.31
CA LYS A 238 9.63 38.11 -38.85
C LYS A 238 10.92 38.05 -39.69
N GLN A 239 11.41 36.86 -40.00
CA GLN A 239 12.60 36.69 -40.84
C GLN A 239 12.35 37.23 -42.27
N MET A 240 11.22 36.87 -42.87
CA MET A 240 10.85 37.36 -44.19
C MET A 240 10.74 38.91 -44.23
N LEU A 241 10.20 39.50 -43.16
CA LEU A 241 10.14 40.98 -43.06
C LEU A 241 11.55 41.60 -43.05
N VAL A 242 12.46 41.06 -42.23
CA VAL A 242 13.85 41.51 -42.11
C VAL A 242 14.57 41.40 -43.46
N ASP A 243 14.41 40.26 -44.16
CA ASP A 243 15.03 40.03 -45.46
C ASP A 243 14.51 40.99 -46.53
N ASN A 244 13.20 41.23 -46.58
CA ASN A 244 12.59 42.21 -47.49
C ASN A 244 13.06 43.64 -47.19
N MET A 245 13.11 44.02 -45.89
CA MET A 245 13.64 45.34 -45.48
C MET A 245 15.09 45.52 -45.91
N ALA A 246 15.95 44.53 -45.68
CA ALA A 246 17.34 44.59 -46.09
C ALA A 246 17.49 44.79 -47.60
N HIS A 247 16.61 44.15 -48.39
CA HIS A 247 16.59 44.28 -49.82
C HIS A 247 16.13 45.70 -50.28
N GLU A 248 15.00 46.20 -49.73
CA GLU A 248 14.42 47.51 -50.04
C GLU A 248 15.31 48.67 -49.58
N LEU A 249 16.11 48.51 -48.53
CA LEU A 249 17.09 49.55 -48.12
C LEU A 249 18.38 49.50 -48.94
N ARG A 250 18.84 48.30 -49.37
CA ARG A 250 20.09 48.15 -50.12
C ARG A 250 20.06 48.90 -51.47
N THR A 251 18.93 48.85 -52.16
CA THR A 251 18.77 49.47 -53.53
C THR A 251 18.99 50.97 -53.48
N PRO A 252 18.25 51.78 -52.69
CA PRO A 252 18.44 53.20 -52.62
C PRO A 252 19.82 53.59 -52.06
N LEU A 253 20.34 52.86 -51.07
CA LEU A 253 21.69 53.11 -50.55
C LEU A 253 22.77 52.89 -51.59
N THR A 254 22.63 51.88 -52.48
CA THR A 254 23.55 51.61 -53.54
C THR A 254 23.50 52.76 -54.63
N SER A 255 22.28 53.24 -54.92
CA SER A 255 22.09 54.38 -55.82
C SER A 255 22.69 55.64 -55.25
N ILE A 256 22.43 55.99 -54.01
CA ILE A 256 23.02 57.18 -53.34
C ILE A 256 24.56 57.09 -53.38
N HIS A 257 25.12 55.95 -53.02
CA HIS A 257 26.57 55.74 -53.00
C HIS A 257 27.17 55.91 -54.42
N GLY A 258 26.55 55.28 -55.42
CA GLY A 258 27.00 55.38 -56.79
C GLY A 258 26.97 56.82 -57.36
N TYR A 259 25.90 57.58 -57.09
CA TYR A 259 25.83 58.99 -57.50
C TYR A 259 26.76 59.89 -56.71
N ALA A 260 26.99 59.59 -55.40
CA ALA A 260 27.96 60.32 -54.59
C ALA A 260 29.39 60.08 -55.09
N GLU A 261 29.75 58.82 -55.40
CA GLU A 261 31.04 58.46 -56.00
C GLU A 261 31.24 59.10 -57.38
N TYR A 262 30.17 59.14 -58.16
CA TYR A 262 30.18 59.88 -59.44
C TYR A 262 30.50 61.35 -59.25
N LEU A 263 29.87 62.02 -58.26
CA LEU A 263 30.15 63.44 -57.95
C LEU A 263 31.59 63.67 -57.46
N GLU A 264 32.18 62.72 -56.75
CA GLU A 264 33.54 62.85 -56.27
C GLU A 264 34.62 62.67 -57.35
N LYS A 265 34.41 61.62 -58.18
CA LYS A 265 35.49 61.21 -59.15
C LYS A 265 35.34 61.70 -60.54
N ALA A 266 34.17 62.13 -60.97
CA ALA A 266 33.95 62.53 -62.36
C ALA A 266 34.15 64.00 -62.59
N ASN A 267 34.97 64.33 -63.61
CA ASN A 267 35.09 65.73 -64.14
C ASN A 267 33.91 66.03 -65.02
N THR A 268 32.79 66.50 -64.43
CA THR A 268 31.50 66.57 -65.08
C THR A 268 30.97 68.00 -65.11
N THR A 269 29.98 68.28 -66.03
CA THR A 269 29.34 69.59 -66.16
C THR A 269 28.45 69.88 -64.91
N GLU A 270 28.24 71.18 -64.65
CA GLU A 270 27.37 71.64 -63.57
C GLU A 270 25.93 71.09 -63.69
N GLU A 271 25.42 70.94 -64.86
CA GLU A 271 24.10 70.38 -65.17
C GLU A 271 24.01 68.91 -64.71
N ARG A 272 25.05 68.07 -64.96
CA ARG A 272 25.13 66.68 -64.53
C ARG A 272 25.33 66.51 -63.01
N ARG A 273 26.04 67.45 -62.41
CA ARG A 273 26.17 67.51 -60.94
C ARG A 273 24.81 67.75 -60.27
N LEU A 274 24.02 68.66 -60.82
CA LEU A 274 22.69 68.98 -60.33
C LEU A 274 21.74 67.80 -60.46
N ILE A 275 21.83 67.05 -61.56
CA ILE A 275 21.04 65.85 -61.80
C ILE A 275 21.43 64.77 -60.79
N ALA A 276 22.71 64.48 -60.56
CA ALA A 276 23.16 63.48 -59.57
C ALA A 276 22.73 63.88 -58.17
N ALA A 277 22.86 65.16 -57.80
CA ALA A 277 22.39 65.59 -56.44
C ALA A 277 20.87 65.43 -56.30
N LYS A 278 20.05 65.69 -57.34
CA LYS A 278 18.60 65.42 -57.29
C LYS A 278 18.28 63.92 -57.07
N TYR A 279 19.01 63.03 -57.75
CA TYR A 279 18.84 61.62 -57.57
C TYR A 279 19.15 61.17 -56.07
N ILE A 280 20.26 61.69 -55.54
CA ILE A 280 20.61 61.42 -54.13
C ILE A 280 19.50 61.91 -53.19
N MET A 281 18.99 63.12 -53.41
CA MET A 281 17.88 63.64 -52.59
C MET A 281 16.61 62.76 -52.68
N SER A 282 16.22 62.44 -53.93
CA SER A 282 15.04 61.58 -54.17
C SER A 282 15.15 60.19 -53.49
N GLU A 283 16.31 59.55 -53.58
CA GLU A 283 16.52 58.25 -52.91
C GLU A 283 16.60 58.38 -51.37
N SER A 284 17.10 59.51 -50.84
CA SER A 284 17.07 59.80 -49.41
C SER A 284 15.64 60.03 -48.90
N GLU A 285 14.79 60.79 -49.67
CA GLU A 285 13.36 60.94 -49.32
C GLU A 285 12.61 59.59 -49.37
N ARG A 286 12.99 58.72 -50.33
CA ARG A 286 12.44 57.36 -50.41
C ARG A 286 12.82 56.51 -49.19
N LEU A 287 14.10 56.57 -48.75
CA LEU A 287 14.56 55.91 -47.52
C LEU A 287 13.81 56.40 -46.27
N GLN A 288 13.57 57.71 -46.18
CA GLN A 288 12.83 58.30 -45.09
C GLN A 288 11.40 57.74 -45.03
N LYS A 289 10.70 57.70 -46.18
CA LYS A 289 9.36 57.07 -46.21
C LYS A 289 9.34 55.60 -45.84
N ILE A 290 10.33 54.82 -46.29
CA ILE A 290 10.45 53.40 -45.88
C ILE A 290 10.61 53.32 -44.38
N SER A 291 11.46 54.17 -43.77
CA SER A 291 11.67 54.18 -42.28
C SER A 291 10.39 54.53 -41.52
N GLU A 292 9.61 55.55 -42.05
CA GLU A 292 8.33 55.94 -41.43
C GLU A 292 7.33 54.78 -41.45
N ILE A 293 7.16 54.10 -42.62
CA ILE A 293 6.27 52.94 -42.74
C ILE A 293 6.67 51.83 -41.82
N LEU A 294 7.98 51.59 -41.62
CA LEU A 294 8.49 50.56 -40.72
C LEU A 294 8.24 50.89 -39.24
N LEU A 295 8.38 52.15 -38.85
CA LEU A 295 8.08 52.60 -37.50
C LEU A 295 6.57 52.53 -37.23
N ASP A 296 5.72 52.90 -38.17
CA ASP A 296 4.27 52.78 -38.05
C ASP A 296 3.82 51.32 -37.93
N ASP A 297 4.38 50.40 -38.75
CA ASP A 297 4.06 48.97 -38.66
C ASP A 297 4.54 48.37 -37.30
N ALA A 298 5.71 48.77 -36.81
CA ALA A 298 6.19 48.36 -35.49
C ALA A 298 5.30 48.90 -34.35
N PHE A 299 4.86 50.15 -34.45
CA PHE A 299 4.00 50.81 -33.46
C PHE A 299 2.59 50.19 -33.42
N ILE A 300 2.01 49.88 -34.57
CA ILE A 300 0.69 49.24 -34.69
C ILE A 300 0.72 47.82 -34.07
N ARG A 301 1.83 47.10 -34.21
CA ARG A 301 1.99 45.77 -33.69
C ARG A 301 2.22 45.72 -32.17
N GLU A 302 2.85 46.72 -31.58
CA GLU A 302 3.18 46.80 -30.16
C GLU A 302 2.01 47.33 -29.33
N ASN A 303 1.09 48.08 -29.93
CA ASN A 303 -0.11 48.59 -29.29
C ASN A 303 -1.35 47.82 -29.78
N GLU A 304 -2.08 47.21 -28.84
CA GLU A 304 -3.41 46.66 -29.13
C GLU A 304 -4.30 47.78 -29.64
N ILE A 305 -4.77 47.68 -30.90
CA ILE A 305 -5.72 48.62 -31.45
C ILE A 305 -7.06 48.39 -30.79
N GLU A 306 -7.47 49.25 -29.86
CA GLU A 306 -8.84 49.23 -29.33
C GLU A 306 -9.82 49.58 -30.49
N MET A 307 -10.52 48.56 -30.96
CA MET A 307 -11.60 48.73 -31.94
C MET A 307 -12.81 49.29 -31.20
N SER A 308 -13.16 50.54 -31.47
CA SER A 308 -14.42 51.16 -31.04
C SER A 308 -15.44 51.11 -32.16
N ASP A 309 -16.70 50.78 -31.84
CA ASP A 309 -17.81 50.89 -32.77
C ASP A 309 -18.03 52.35 -33.13
N ILE A 310 -17.84 52.69 -34.40
CA ILE A 310 -18.15 54.02 -34.94
C ILE A 310 -19.49 53.92 -35.63
N ASP A 311 -20.44 54.74 -35.21
CA ASP A 311 -21.71 54.91 -35.90
C ASP A 311 -21.48 55.70 -37.18
N LEU A 312 -21.46 55.05 -38.36
CA LEU A 312 -21.32 55.64 -39.69
C LEU A 312 -22.51 56.54 -40.13
N GLY A 313 -23.59 56.60 -39.31
CA GLY A 313 -24.73 57.46 -39.54
C GLY A 313 -24.61 58.86 -38.97
N ALA A 314 -23.53 59.15 -38.21
CA ALA A 314 -23.28 60.42 -37.53
C ALA A 314 -22.16 61.29 -38.19
N VAL A 315 -21.66 60.96 -39.38
CA VAL A 315 -20.67 61.71 -40.14
C VAL A 315 -21.34 62.45 -41.33
#